data_aceeec897cfc25b74464a6e4d9a3a1ec
#
_entry.id   aceeec897cfc25b74464a6e4d9a3a1ec
#
_cell.length_a   1.000
_cell.length_b   1.000
_cell.length_c   1.000
_cell.angle_alpha   90.00
_cell.angle_beta   90.00
_cell.angle_gamma   90.00
#
_symmetry.space_group_name_H-M   'P 1'
#
loop_
_entity.id
_entity.type
_entity.pdbx_description
1 polymer ?
#
loop_
_entity_poly.entity_id
_entity_poly.type
_entity_poly.pdbx_seq_one_letter_code
_entity_poly.pdbx_strand_id
1 'polypeptide(L)'
;MSGSVSAWGAIPRATRPIVHCRSGRQAKEVLEAIRGRFLQCGLELNATKTRIVYCKGDDRPGTSGSVKFDFLGYTFQPRRAKNRWGKFFVSFLPAMSAKAATAIRATVREWRMASTRNNQSLEDLARFVNPVVRGWRNYYGRFYRSRCVQVLRHLNEALGAWVRRKYRRFQRRERASMHWLGRIAQRDRTLFAHWEQGVLPDAGA
;
A
#
# COMPACT_ATOMS: atom_id res chain seq x y z
N MET A 1 -56.46 -2.01 3.17
CA MET A 1 -55.67 -0.80 3.52
C MET A 1 -54.20 -1.21 3.56
N SER A 2 -53.50 -0.92 2.49
CA SER A 2 -52.12 -1.32 2.24
C SER A 2 -51.15 -0.30 2.87
N GLY A 3 -50.41 -0.71 3.85
CA GLY A 3 -49.29 0.08 4.43
C GLY A 3 -48.00 -0.18 3.68
N SER A 4 -47.56 0.79 2.91
CA SER A 4 -46.26 0.77 2.22
C SER A 4 -45.12 0.77 3.21
N VAL A 5 -44.28 -0.27 3.16
CA VAL A 5 -43.00 -0.29 3.87
C VAL A 5 -42.03 0.52 3.04
N SER A 6 -41.65 1.70 3.56
CA SER A 6 -40.68 2.58 2.96
C SER A 6 -39.31 1.93 2.91
N ALA A 7 -38.65 2.05 1.75
CA ALA A 7 -37.31 1.58 1.46
C ALA A 7 -36.29 2.15 2.49
N TRP A 8 -35.59 1.28 3.16
CA TRP A 8 -34.41 1.62 3.93
C TRP A 8 -33.31 2.10 2.99
N GLY A 9 -32.97 3.36 3.09
CA GLY A 9 -31.88 3.98 2.35
C GLY A 9 -30.57 3.22 2.54
N ALA A 10 -29.73 3.25 1.52
CA ALA A 10 -28.43 2.60 1.48
C ALA A 10 -27.64 2.82 2.77
N ILE A 11 -27.36 1.76 3.50
CA ILE A 11 -26.49 1.78 4.68
C ILE A 11 -25.13 2.35 4.26
N PRO A 12 -24.65 3.45 4.85
CA PRO A 12 -23.36 3.99 4.52
C PRO A 12 -22.29 2.92 4.74
N ARG A 13 -21.30 2.87 3.84
CA ARG A 13 -20.18 1.89 3.88
C ARG A 13 -19.72 1.69 5.31
N ALA A 14 -19.88 0.47 5.81
CA ALA A 14 -19.63 0.08 7.19
C ALA A 14 -18.28 0.64 7.67
N THR A 15 -18.31 1.57 8.60
CA THR A 15 -17.15 2.04 9.34
C THR A 15 -16.50 0.83 10.00
N ARG A 16 -15.18 0.72 9.87
CA ARG A 16 -14.40 -0.35 10.53
C ARG A 16 -13.69 0.28 11.73
N PRO A 17 -14.30 0.34 12.90
CA PRO A 17 -13.65 0.88 14.08
C PRO A 17 -12.52 -0.06 14.53
N ILE A 18 -11.45 0.53 15.08
CA ILE A 18 -10.39 -0.19 15.77
C ILE A 18 -10.38 0.32 17.21
N VAL A 19 -10.48 -0.61 18.16
CA VAL A 19 -10.42 -0.31 19.59
C VAL A 19 -9.14 -0.91 20.16
N HIS A 20 -8.36 -0.08 20.85
CA HIS A 20 -7.15 -0.52 21.54
C HIS A 20 -7.46 -0.93 22.96
N CYS A 21 -7.06 -2.16 23.33
CA CYS A 21 -7.23 -2.70 24.67
C CYS A 21 -5.87 -3.09 25.26
N ARG A 22 -5.74 -2.96 26.59
CA ARG A 22 -4.51 -3.32 27.31
C ARG A 22 -4.34 -4.82 27.52
N SER A 23 -5.46 -5.56 27.61
CA SER A 23 -5.46 -7.00 27.83
C SER A 23 -6.50 -7.73 26.97
N GLY A 24 -6.32 -9.04 26.78
CA GLY A 24 -7.28 -9.87 26.07
C GLY A 24 -8.63 -9.97 26.80
N ARG A 25 -8.65 -9.88 28.13
CA ARG A 25 -9.89 -9.84 28.93
C ARG A 25 -10.66 -8.56 28.62
N GLN A 26 -10.02 -7.41 28.70
CA GLN A 26 -10.63 -6.13 28.34
C GLN A 26 -11.16 -6.12 26.90
N ALA A 27 -10.43 -6.71 25.95
CA ALA A 27 -10.87 -6.79 24.56
C ALA A 27 -12.17 -7.59 24.40
N LYS A 28 -12.34 -8.68 25.15
CA LYS A 28 -13.59 -9.46 25.19
C LYS A 28 -14.74 -8.68 25.81
N GLU A 29 -14.51 -8.03 26.96
CA GLU A 29 -15.50 -7.20 27.65
C GLU A 29 -16.01 -6.07 26.74
N VAL A 30 -15.09 -5.36 26.06
CA VAL A 30 -15.43 -4.28 25.11
C VAL A 30 -16.20 -4.83 23.91
N LEU A 31 -15.81 -6.00 23.38
CA LEU A 31 -16.54 -6.62 22.27
C LEU A 31 -17.98 -6.94 22.64
N GLU A 32 -18.23 -7.49 23.83
CA GLU A 32 -19.58 -7.81 24.28
C GLU A 32 -20.39 -6.51 24.55
N ALA A 33 -19.78 -5.48 25.12
CA ALA A 33 -20.44 -4.18 25.30
C ALA A 33 -20.86 -3.55 23.96
N ILE A 34 -19.98 -3.60 22.93
CA ILE A 34 -20.30 -3.11 21.58
C ILE A 34 -21.42 -3.95 20.96
N ARG A 35 -21.37 -5.28 21.11
CA ARG A 35 -22.43 -6.18 20.61
C ARG A 35 -23.77 -5.84 21.22
N GLY A 36 -23.85 -5.71 22.55
CA GLY A 36 -25.07 -5.34 23.25
C GLY A 36 -25.62 -3.97 22.81
N ARG A 37 -24.73 -2.97 22.64
CA ARG A 37 -25.15 -1.65 22.17
C ARG A 37 -25.68 -1.69 20.73
N PHE A 38 -25.07 -2.46 19.84
CA PHE A 38 -25.52 -2.59 18.46
C PHE A 38 -26.91 -3.24 18.41
N LEU A 39 -27.14 -4.31 19.20
CA LEU A 39 -28.45 -4.95 19.28
C LEU A 39 -29.54 -3.99 19.75
N GLN A 40 -29.24 -3.12 20.75
CA GLN A 40 -30.18 -2.07 21.19
C GLN A 40 -30.52 -1.07 20.07
N CYS A 41 -29.62 -0.86 19.13
CA CYS A 41 -29.80 0.01 17.97
C CYS A 41 -30.37 -0.71 16.74
N GLY A 42 -30.78 -1.98 16.86
CA GLY A 42 -31.23 -2.79 15.71
C GLY A 42 -30.13 -3.14 14.71
N LEU A 43 -28.85 -3.10 15.13
CA LEU A 43 -27.68 -3.40 14.33
C LEU A 43 -27.04 -4.71 14.78
N GLU A 44 -26.34 -5.39 13.85
CA GLU A 44 -25.62 -6.61 14.15
C GLU A 44 -24.13 -6.49 13.75
N LEU A 45 -23.24 -7.02 14.61
CA LEU A 45 -21.84 -7.11 14.29
C LEU A 45 -21.58 -8.23 13.27
N ASN A 46 -20.88 -7.90 12.20
CA ASN A 46 -20.46 -8.90 11.22
C ASN A 46 -19.41 -9.84 11.82
N ALA A 47 -19.79 -11.09 12.12
CA ALA A 47 -18.96 -12.09 12.78
C ALA A 47 -17.65 -12.41 12.02
N THR A 48 -17.68 -12.40 10.68
CA THR A 48 -16.49 -12.70 9.87
C THR A 48 -15.48 -11.55 9.81
N LYS A 49 -15.92 -10.31 10.06
CA LYS A 49 -15.09 -9.09 10.01
C LYS A 49 -14.70 -8.58 11.37
N THR A 50 -15.39 -9.01 12.44
CA THR A 50 -15.12 -8.61 13.83
C THR A 50 -14.20 -9.62 14.47
N ARG A 51 -13.04 -9.17 14.95
CA ARG A 51 -12.05 -10.06 15.57
C ARG A 51 -11.15 -9.33 16.54
N ILE A 52 -10.69 -10.06 17.54
CA ILE A 52 -9.63 -9.62 18.44
C ILE A 52 -8.29 -9.99 17.82
N VAL A 53 -7.36 -9.05 17.78
CA VAL A 53 -6.01 -9.25 17.23
C VAL A 53 -4.99 -9.02 18.32
N TYR A 54 -4.07 -9.95 18.49
CA TYR A 54 -2.98 -9.83 19.45
C TYR A 54 -1.81 -9.05 18.85
N CYS A 55 -1.52 -7.88 19.43
CA CYS A 55 -0.42 -7.02 18.99
C CYS A 55 0.90 -7.51 19.58
N LYS A 56 1.48 -8.56 18.98
CA LYS A 56 2.74 -9.18 19.43
C LYS A 56 3.92 -8.24 19.22
N GLY A 57 4.80 -8.16 20.24
CA GLY A 57 6.07 -7.45 20.23
C GLY A 57 7.02 -8.08 21.23
N ASP A 58 8.26 -7.59 21.34
CA ASP A 58 9.25 -8.11 22.31
C ASP A 58 8.76 -7.92 23.77
N ASP A 59 8.04 -6.82 24.02
CA ASP A 59 7.43 -6.53 25.35
C ASP A 59 6.18 -7.38 25.63
N ARG A 60 5.73 -8.18 24.67
CA ARG A 60 4.52 -9.01 24.75
C ARG A 60 4.81 -10.41 24.15
N PRO A 61 5.57 -11.25 24.86
CA PRO A 61 5.84 -12.60 24.44
C PRO A 61 4.55 -13.42 24.56
N GLY A 62 4.32 -14.30 23.60
CA GLY A 62 3.17 -15.20 23.58
C GLY A 62 2.57 -15.31 22.18
N THR A 63 1.66 -16.25 22.07
CA THR A 63 0.88 -16.49 20.84
C THR A 63 -0.58 -16.58 21.23
N SER A 64 -1.42 -15.75 20.66
CA SER A 64 -2.86 -15.83 20.87
C SER A 64 -3.58 -15.43 19.57
N GLY A 65 -4.29 -16.34 18.98
CA GLY A 65 -5.19 -16.10 17.86
C GLY A 65 -4.55 -15.39 16.67
N SER A 66 -5.24 -14.41 16.12
CA SER A 66 -4.78 -13.62 14.98
C SER A 66 -3.76 -12.56 15.42
N VAL A 67 -2.61 -12.53 14.73
CA VAL A 67 -1.51 -11.56 14.98
C VAL A 67 -1.33 -10.58 13.82
N LYS A 68 -2.33 -10.44 12.94
CA LYS A 68 -2.30 -9.50 11.81
C LYS A 68 -3.70 -9.06 11.41
N PHE A 69 -3.81 -7.84 10.89
CA PHE A 69 -5.03 -7.34 10.24
C PHE A 69 -4.70 -6.29 9.18
N ASP A 70 -5.61 -6.14 8.22
CA ASP A 70 -5.53 -5.10 7.20
C ASP A 70 -6.50 -3.95 7.54
N PHE A 71 -5.98 -2.73 7.49
CA PHE A 71 -6.76 -1.52 7.72
C PHE A 71 -6.23 -0.37 6.85
N LEU A 72 -7.13 0.32 6.14
CA LEU A 72 -6.81 1.48 5.28
C LEU A 72 -5.61 1.24 4.34
N GLY A 73 -5.54 0.07 3.71
CA GLY A 73 -4.45 -0.26 2.78
C GLY A 73 -3.13 -0.66 3.43
N TYR A 74 -3.09 -0.75 4.75
CA TYR A 74 -1.94 -1.27 5.50
C TYR A 74 -2.24 -2.64 6.11
N THR A 75 -1.22 -3.47 6.19
CA THR A 75 -1.20 -4.68 7.02
C THR A 75 -0.44 -4.40 8.29
N PHE A 76 -1.10 -4.50 9.43
CA PHE A 76 -0.54 -4.43 10.77
C PHE A 76 -0.15 -5.84 11.21
N GLN A 77 1.11 -6.04 11.55
CA GLN A 77 1.63 -7.34 12.03
C GLN A 77 2.97 -7.15 12.76
N PRO A 78 3.46 -8.15 13.52
CA PRO A 78 4.79 -8.13 14.08
C PRO A 78 5.85 -7.97 12.97
N ARG A 79 6.75 -7.00 13.13
CA ARG A 79 7.83 -6.73 12.17
C ARG A 79 9.11 -6.44 12.90
N ARG A 80 10.21 -6.87 12.32
CA ARG A 80 11.54 -6.51 12.79
C ARG A 80 11.81 -5.04 12.49
N ALA A 81 12.14 -4.28 13.50
CA ALA A 81 12.52 -2.87 13.43
C ALA A 81 13.93 -2.69 14.03
N LYS A 82 14.55 -1.57 13.75
CA LYS A 82 15.86 -1.19 14.29
C LYS A 82 15.69 0.11 15.06
N ASN A 83 16.16 0.15 16.30
CA ASN A 83 16.12 1.38 17.10
C ASN A 83 17.24 2.34 16.69
N ARG A 84 17.26 3.53 17.27
CA ARG A 84 18.29 4.57 17.02
C ARG A 84 19.73 4.12 17.34
N TRP A 85 19.88 3.12 18.20
CA TRP A 85 21.19 2.55 18.58
C TRP A 85 21.57 1.32 17.76
N GLY A 86 20.81 0.98 16.72
CA GLY A 86 21.11 -0.14 15.84
C GLY A 86 20.62 -1.50 16.32
N LYS A 87 20.03 -1.62 17.52
CA LYS A 87 19.49 -2.87 18.06
C LYS A 87 18.18 -3.22 17.37
N PHE A 88 18.05 -4.49 16.96
CA PHE A 88 16.82 -5.02 16.39
C PHE A 88 15.84 -5.42 17.47
N PHE A 89 14.56 -5.18 17.22
CA PHE A 89 13.44 -5.58 18.06
C PHE A 89 12.23 -5.89 17.18
N VAL A 90 11.26 -6.62 17.74
CA VAL A 90 9.98 -6.88 17.08
C VAL A 90 8.92 -5.93 17.63
N SER A 91 8.25 -5.23 16.73
CA SER A 91 7.14 -4.34 17.07
C SER A 91 5.97 -4.57 16.13
N PHE A 92 4.77 -4.25 16.58
CA PHE A 92 3.54 -4.35 15.79
C PHE A 92 3.39 -3.12 14.90
N LEU A 93 3.86 -3.22 13.65
CA LEU A 93 4.00 -2.09 12.75
C LEU A 93 3.16 -2.23 11.48
N PRO A 94 2.62 -1.10 10.96
CA PRO A 94 1.97 -1.06 9.66
C PRO A 94 2.98 -1.11 8.51
N ALA A 95 2.62 -1.79 7.44
CA ALA A 95 3.26 -1.66 6.14
C ALA A 95 2.21 -1.77 5.03
N MET A 96 2.53 -1.30 3.83
CA MET A 96 1.63 -1.44 2.68
C MET A 96 1.12 -2.87 2.56
N SER A 97 -0.20 -3.05 2.45
CA SER A 97 -0.83 -4.36 2.30
C SER A 97 -0.58 -4.97 0.91
N ALA A 98 -0.66 -6.29 0.81
CA ALA A 98 -0.55 -6.97 -0.47
C ALA A 98 -1.63 -6.50 -1.46
N LYS A 99 -2.85 -6.26 -0.98
CA LYS A 99 -3.96 -5.73 -1.79
C LYS A 99 -3.65 -4.35 -2.34
N ALA A 100 -3.12 -3.44 -1.52
CA ALA A 100 -2.71 -2.10 -1.96
C ALA A 100 -1.55 -2.17 -2.98
N ALA A 101 -0.56 -3.02 -2.75
CA ALA A 101 0.54 -3.23 -3.68
C ALA A 101 0.06 -3.76 -5.05
N THR A 102 -0.90 -4.69 -5.05
CA THR A 102 -1.52 -5.21 -6.28
C THR A 102 -2.30 -4.12 -7.01
N ALA A 103 -3.06 -3.28 -6.28
CA ALA A 103 -3.80 -2.17 -6.87
C ALA A 103 -2.86 -1.15 -7.54
N ILE A 104 -1.76 -0.77 -6.88
CA ILE A 104 -0.76 0.14 -7.48
C ILE A 104 -0.17 -0.44 -8.76
N ARG A 105 0.21 -1.74 -8.75
CA ARG A 105 0.73 -2.40 -9.97
C ARG A 105 -0.32 -2.46 -11.08
N ALA A 106 -1.59 -2.66 -10.75
CA ALA A 106 -2.70 -2.62 -11.70
C ALA A 106 -2.82 -1.23 -12.33
N THR A 107 -2.84 -0.17 -11.52
CA THR A 107 -2.88 1.21 -12.02
C THR A 107 -1.70 1.54 -12.95
N VAL A 108 -0.47 1.13 -12.58
CA VAL A 108 0.71 1.33 -13.47
C VAL A 108 0.54 0.61 -14.81
N ARG A 109 -0.04 -0.59 -14.81
CA ARG A 109 -0.35 -1.33 -16.06
C ARG A 109 -1.45 -0.66 -16.87
N GLU A 110 -2.50 -0.16 -16.20
CA GLU A 110 -3.62 0.55 -16.84
C GLU A 110 -3.18 1.85 -17.54
N TRP A 111 -2.11 2.48 -17.11
CA TRP A 111 -1.53 3.63 -17.80
C TRP A 111 -1.05 3.32 -19.22
N ARG A 112 -0.77 2.05 -19.54
CA ARG A 112 -0.42 1.53 -20.85
C ARG A 112 0.61 2.41 -21.59
N MET A 113 1.59 2.97 -20.85
CA MET A 113 2.53 3.99 -21.34
C MET A 113 3.19 3.62 -22.67
N ALA A 114 3.59 2.34 -22.81
CA ALA A 114 4.25 1.85 -24.01
C ALA A 114 3.34 1.85 -25.25
N SER A 115 2.03 1.71 -25.11
CA SER A 115 1.09 1.61 -26.25
C SER A 115 0.35 2.91 -26.53
N THR A 116 -0.04 3.65 -25.47
CA THR A 116 -0.91 4.83 -25.65
C THR A 116 -0.17 6.16 -25.57
N ARG A 117 1.07 6.18 -25.03
CA ARG A 117 1.86 7.39 -24.81
C ARG A 117 3.23 7.37 -25.50
N ASN A 118 3.35 6.61 -26.58
CA ASN A 118 4.63 6.42 -27.27
C ASN A 118 5.14 7.70 -27.98
N ASN A 119 4.25 8.64 -28.31
CA ASN A 119 4.57 9.93 -28.89
C ASN A 119 5.04 10.99 -27.86
N GLN A 120 4.81 10.74 -26.56
CA GLN A 120 5.16 11.68 -25.50
C GLN A 120 6.66 11.68 -25.16
N SER A 121 7.17 12.74 -24.51
CA SER A 121 8.52 12.80 -23.95
C SER A 121 8.58 12.14 -22.54
N LEU A 122 9.79 12.00 -21.98
CA LEU A 122 9.94 11.55 -20.58
C LEU A 122 9.36 12.57 -19.60
N GLU A 123 9.50 13.85 -19.89
CA GLU A 123 8.99 14.97 -19.11
C GLU A 123 7.46 14.95 -19.10
N ASP A 124 6.82 14.64 -20.23
CA ASP A 124 5.37 14.50 -20.32
C ASP A 124 4.88 13.31 -19.47
N LEU A 125 5.58 12.17 -19.55
CA LEU A 125 5.29 11.02 -18.71
C LEU A 125 5.47 11.36 -17.24
N ALA A 126 6.53 12.08 -16.88
CA ALA A 126 6.77 12.51 -15.51
C ALA A 126 5.65 13.41 -14.98
N ARG A 127 5.21 14.41 -15.78
CA ARG A 127 4.06 15.27 -15.44
C ARG A 127 2.79 14.46 -15.21
N PHE A 128 2.57 13.42 -16.00
CA PHE A 128 1.40 12.56 -15.89
C PHE A 128 1.45 11.66 -14.64
N VAL A 129 2.59 10.98 -14.35
CA VAL A 129 2.65 9.99 -13.28
C VAL A 129 3.00 10.56 -11.90
N ASN A 130 3.79 11.63 -11.84
CA ASN A 130 4.33 12.18 -10.59
C ASN A 130 3.26 12.56 -9.55
N PRO A 131 2.13 13.19 -9.89
CA PRO A 131 1.09 13.51 -8.91
C PRO A 131 0.59 12.27 -8.16
N VAL A 132 0.32 11.20 -8.90
CA VAL A 132 -0.16 9.92 -8.33
C VAL A 132 0.94 9.23 -7.52
N VAL A 133 2.16 9.19 -8.04
CA VAL A 133 3.32 8.56 -7.37
C VAL A 133 3.67 9.29 -6.07
N ARG A 134 3.59 10.64 -6.05
CA ARG A 134 3.75 11.44 -4.81
C ARG A 134 2.66 11.10 -3.79
N GLY A 135 1.41 10.94 -4.23
CA GLY A 135 0.30 10.49 -3.38
C GLY A 135 0.60 9.12 -2.74
N TRP A 136 0.99 8.12 -3.53
CA TRP A 136 1.37 6.80 -3.00
C TRP A 136 2.56 6.85 -2.06
N ARG A 137 3.58 7.64 -2.39
CA ARG A 137 4.77 7.83 -1.56
C ARG A 137 4.40 8.46 -0.21
N ASN A 138 3.62 9.53 -0.22
CA ASN A 138 3.23 10.25 0.99
C ASN A 138 2.35 9.39 1.89
N TYR A 139 1.49 8.58 1.30
CA TYR A 139 0.60 7.70 2.05
C TYR A 139 1.34 6.43 2.53
N TYR A 140 1.90 5.63 1.63
CA TYR A 140 2.47 4.32 1.97
C TYR A 140 3.94 4.36 2.41
N GLY A 141 4.67 5.41 2.08
CA GLY A 141 6.09 5.56 2.44
C GLY A 141 6.32 6.02 3.88
N ARG A 142 5.27 6.40 4.60
CA ARG A 142 5.36 6.96 5.96
C ARG A 142 5.85 5.96 7.01
N PHE A 143 5.48 4.69 6.87
CA PHE A 143 5.82 3.65 7.84
C PHE A 143 6.94 2.72 7.31
N TYR A 144 6.61 1.55 6.84
CA TYR A 144 7.58 0.56 6.39
C TYR A 144 8.00 0.84 4.92
N ARG A 145 8.86 1.85 4.74
CA ARG A 145 9.23 2.44 3.44
C ARG A 145 9.71 1.42 2.40
N SER A 146 10.46 0.38 2.83
CA SER A 146 11.01 -0.63 1.92
C SER A 146 9.93 -1.35 1.09
N ARG A 147 8.73 -1.55 1.65
CA ARG A 147 7.62 -2.17 0.91
C ARG A 147 7.08 -1.25 -0.19
N CYS A 148 6.99 0.05 0.07
CA CYS A 148 6.59 1.04 -0.94
C CYS A 148 7.62 1.10 -2.08
N VAL A 149 8.91 1.15 -1.75
CA VAL A 149 10.03 1.14 -2.71
C VAL A 149 9.96 -0.07 -3.64
N GLN A 150 9.75 -1.28 -3.10
CA GLN A 150 9.62 -2.50 -3.90
C GLN A 150 8.48 -2.42 -4.93
N VAL A 151 7.36 -1.80 -4.58
CA VAL A 151 6.22 -1.65 -5.49
C VAL A 151 6.50 -0.59 -6.56
N LEU A 152 7.16 0.51 -6.20
CA LEU A 152 7.49 1.58 -7.14
C LEU A 152 8.55 1.18 -8.19
N ARG A 153 9.32 0.10 -7.96
CA ARG A 153 10.23 -0.46 -9.00
C ARG A 153 9.50 -0.86 -10.29
N HIS A 154 8.24 -1.33 -10.18
CA HIS A 154 7.43 -1.64 -11.36
C HIS A 154 7.19 -0.45 -12.28
N LEU A 155 7.31 0.78 -11.77
CA LEU A 155 7.23 1.96 -12.62
C LEU A 155 8.46 2.07 -13.54
N ASN A 156 9.66 1.73 -13.05
CA ASN A 156 10.85 1.66 -13.90
C ASN A 156 10.72 0.60 -14.98
N GLU A 157 10.12 -0.56 -14.67
CA GLU A 157 9.86 -1.63 -15.67
C GLU A 157 8.91 -1.13 -16.76
N ALA A 158 7.85 -0.40 -16.38
CA ALA A 158 6.90 0.18 -17.32
C ALA A 158 7.53 1.30 -18.17
N LEU A 159 8.41 2.14 -17.60
CA LEU A 159 9.20 3.13 -18.32
C LEU A 159 10.19 2.44 -19.29
N GLY A 160 10.85 1.36 -18.87
CA GLY A 160 11.72 0.56 -19.74
C GLY A 160 10.98 -0.03 -20.94
N ALA A 161 9.75 -0.52 -20.71
CA ALA A 161 8.90 -1.01 -21.79
C ALA A 161 8.51 0.12 -22.77
N TRP A 162 8.22 1.32 -22.26
CA TRP A 162 7.96 2.50 -23.08
C TRP A 162 9.20 2.89 -23.91
N VAL A 163 10.40 2.91 -23.32
CA VAL A 163 11.66 3.18 -24.05
C VAL A 163 11.86 2.20 -25.20
N ARG A 164 11.67 0.91 -24.95
CA ARG A 164 11.81 -0.15 -25.98
C ARG A 164 10.81 0.01 -27.13
N ARG A 165 9.62 0.50 -26.83
CA ARG A 165 8.60 0.75 -27.84
C ARG A 165 8.89 2.01 -28.66
N LYS A 166 9.35 3.07 -27.99
CA LYS A 166 9.62 4.37 -28.62
C LYS A 166 10.87 4.36 -29.50
N TYR A 167 11.96 3.75 -29.01
CA TYR A 167 13.25 3.83 -29.69
C TYR A 167 13.67 2.48 -30.27
N ARG A 168 13.72 2.37 -31.62
CA ARG A 168 14.09 1.15 -32.33
C ARG A 168 15.41 0.52 -31.85
N ARG A 169 16.41 1.34 -31.49
CA ARG A 169 17.71 0.89 -30.96
C ARG A 169 17.63 0.05 -29.69
N PHE A 170 16.54 0.19 -28.88
CA PHE A 170 16.32 -0.57 -27.66
C PHE A 170 15.32 -1.72 -27.82
N GLN A 171 14.77 -1.91 -29.01
CA GLN A 171 13.83 -2.99 -29.27
C GLN A 171 14.45 -4.33 -28.90
N ARG A 172 13.72 -5.14 -28.06
CA ARG A 172 14.19 -6.42 -27.49
C ARG A 172 15.44 -6.32 -26.59
N ARG A 173 15.93 -5.12 -26.23
CA ARG A 173 17.11 -4.90 -25.40
C ARG A 173 16.73 -4.32 -24.05
N GLU A 174 16.22 -5.18 -23.16
CA GLU A 174 15.71 -4.76 -21.86
C GLU A 174 16.79 -4.07 -21.00
N ARG A 175 17.94 -4.73 -20.81
CA ARG A 175 19.07 -4.16 -20.04
C ARG A 175 19.51 -2.81 -20.59
N ALA A 176 19.71 -2.69 -21.90
CA ALA A 176 20.12 -1.44 -22.51
C ALA A 176 19.10 -0.30 -22.30
N SER A 177 17.78 -0.60 -22.31
CA SER A 177 16.74 0.39 -22.00
C SER A 177 16.78 0.85 -20.53
N MET A 178 17.02 -0.07 -19.60
CA MET A 178 17.14 0.24 -18.19
C MET A 178 18.42 1.04 -17.89
N HIS A 179 19.56 0.68 -18.48
CA HIS A 179 20.80 1.45 -18.39
C HIS A 179 20.64 2.88 -18.91
N TRP A 180 19.95 3.05 -20.04
CA TRP A 180 19.70 4.38 -20.59
C TRP A 180 18.84 5.22 -19.62
N LEU A 181 17.77 4.66 -19.05
CA LEU A 181 16.97 5.32 -18.01
C LEU A 181 17.82 5.62 -16.77
N GLY A 182 18.66 4.70 -16.34
CA GLY A 182 19.55 4.86 -15.19
C GLY A 182 20.50 6.05 -15.38
N ARG A 183 21.08 6.24 -16.57
CA ARG A 183 21.93 7.41 -16.87
C ARG A 183 21.15 8.72 -16.83
N ILE A 184 19.88 8.72 -17.26
CA ILE A 184 19.01 9.90 -17.14
C ILE A 184 18.73 10.17 -15.67
N ALA A 185 18.36 9.14 -14.89
CA ALA A 185 18.10 9.27 -13.47
C ALA A 185 19.31 9.71 -12.64
N GLN A 186 20.55 9.42 -13.09
CA GLN A 186 21.78 9.95 -12.49
C GLN A 186 21.96 11.45 -12.74
N ARG A 187 21.60 11.93 -13.94
CA ARG A 187 21.68 13.34 -14.32
C ARG A 187 20.57 14.18 -13.70
N ASP A 188 19.36 13.65 -13.68
CA ASP A 188 18.20 14.31 -13.11
C ASP A 188 17.37 13.33 -12.27
N ARG A 189 17.65 13.31 -10.97
CA ARG A 189 16.92 12.50 -9.98
C ARG A 189 15.53 13.03 -9.68
N THR A 190 15.26 14.28 -10.04
CA THR A 190 14.00 14.97 -9.73
C THR A 190 12.94 14.76 -10.79
N LEU A 191 13.33 14.28 -11.98
CA LEU A 191 12.41 14.07 -13.09
C LEU A 191 11.22 13.18 -12.70
N PHE A 192 11.48 12.04 -12.04
CA PHE A 192 10.41 11.17 -11.52
C PHE A 192 10.41 11.13 -10.00
N ALA A 193 9.23 11.28 -9.41
CA ALA A 193 9.03 11.33 -7.96
C ALA A 193 9.57 10.10 -7.20
N HIS A 194 9.61 8.91 -7.82
CA HIS A 194 10.21 7.72 -7.21
C HIS A 194 11.74 7.70 -7.31
N TRP A 195 12.33 8.35 -8.30
CA TRP A 195 13.79 8.50 -8.41
C TRP A 195 14.36 9.38 -7.30
N GLU A 196 13.66 10.46 -6.92
CA GLU A 196 13.99 11.29 -5.74
C GLU A 196 14.19 10.44 -4.48
N GLN A 197 13.51 9.31 -4.39
CA GLN A 197 13.56 8.40 -3.24
C GLN A 197 14.61 7.29 -3.36
N GLY A 198 15.42 7.31 -4.41
CA GLY A 198 16.43 6.29 -4.68
C GLY A 198 15.86 5.02 -5.32
N VAL A 199 14.62 5.04 -5.84
CA VAL A 199 14.07 3.94 -6.63
C VAL A 199 14.52 4.12 -8.08
N LEU A 200 15.83 4.00 -8.31
CA LEU A 200 16.43 4.21 -9.61
C LEU A 200 16.27 2.98 -10.51
N PRO A 201 16.22 3.16 -11.85
CA PRO A 201 16.46 2.07 -12.78
C PRO A 201 17.87 1.51 -12.58
N ASP A 202 18.02 0.18 -12.72
CA ASP A 202 19.34 -0.44 -12.62
C ASP A 202 20.23 0.07 -13.75
N ALA A 203 21.24 0.85 -13.39
CA ALA A 203 22.21 1.35 -14.36
C ALA A 203 23.23 0.26 -14.77
N GLY A 204 23.13 -0.96 -14.18
CA GLY A 204 24.14 -2.01 -14.27
C GLY A 204 25.49 -1.56 -13.69
N ALA A 205 26.13 -2.41 -12.95
CA ALA A 205 27.53 -2.25 -12.63
C ALA A 205 28.38 -2.54 -13.86
#